data_83baa2f57f1f8706cfedff8cfdf32e84
#
_entry.id   83baa2f57f1f8706cfedff8cfdf32e84
#
_cell.length_a   1.000
_cell.length_b   1.000
_cell.length_c   1.000
_cell.angle_alpha   90.00
_cell.angle_beta   90.00
_cell.angle_gamma   90.00
#
_symmetry.space_group_name_H-M   'P 1'
#
loop_
_entity.id
_entity.type
_entity.pdbx_description
1 polymer ?
#
loop_
_entity_poly.entity_id
_entity_poly.type
_entity_poly.pdbx_seq_one_letter_code
_entity_poly.pdbx_strand_id
1 'polypeptide(L)'
;MFNQLYKSPSTIARHVNAPYAKERVRYLIHCALRGDTRSTLLHKTTELLWVARKLSVYPDLNITTAQLHSAAGDWTDRKSACGRKLNTHWTRRHFIDVGGAWLRYLGYLRKPTQWIPFEAQLDAYCCWAKNERGLCQSTIANFRHHIVPFLR
;
A
#
# COMPACT_ATOMS: atom_id res chain seq x y z
N MET A 1 -17.05 -9.28 -10.00
CA MET A 1 -15.91 -8.42 -10.35
C MET A 1 -14.91 -9.10 -11.28
N PHE A 2 -14.29 -10.26 -10.94
CA PHE A 2 -13.33 -10.92 -11.85
C PHE A 2 -14.00 -11.33 -13.18
N ASN A 3 -15.23 -11.84 -13.17
CA ASN A 3 -15.98 -12.17 -14.39
C ASN A 3 -16.28 -10.95 -15.30
N GLN A 4 -16.31 -9.76 -14.74
CA GLN A 4 -16.49 -8.52 -15.50
C GLN A 4 -15.17 -8.03 -16.14
N LEU A 5 -14.05 -8.34 -15.50
CA LEU A 5 -12.73 -7.92 -15.97
C LEU A 5 -12.13 -8.91 -16.99
N TYR A 6 -12.34 -10.21 -16.80
CA TYR A 6 -11.72 -11.26 -17.61
C TYR A 6 -12.76 -12.08 -18.36
N LYS A 7 -12.41 -12.47 -19.60
CA LYS A 7 -13.23 -13.36 -20.43
C LYS A 7 -12.86 -14.84 -20.28
N SER A 8 -11.57 -15.11 -19.95
CA SER A 8 -11.05 -16.47 -19.88
C SER A 8 -11.44 -17.15 -18.56
N PRO A 9 -12.13 -18.30 -18.57
CA PRO A 9 -12.48 -19.05 -17.36
C PRO A 9 -11.26 -19.45 -16.52
N SER A 10 -10.15 -19.84 -17.15
CA SER A 10 -8.92 -20.21 -16.46
C SER A 10 -8.29 -19.02 -15.71
N THR A 11 -8.35 -17.82 -16.30
CA THR A 11 -7.88 -16.60 -15.63
C THR A 11 -8.77 -16.25 -14.44
N ILE A 12 -10.08 -16.35 -14.60
CA ILE A 12 -11.05 -16.11 -13.52
C ILE A 12 -10.81 -17.10 -12.38
N ALA A 13 -10.70 -18.39 -12.65
CA ALA A 13 -10.40 -19.43 -11.67
C ALA A 13 -9.10 -19.15 -10.91
N ARG A 14 -8.05 -18.73 -11.61
CA ARG A 14 -6.76 -18.34 -11.00
C ARG A 14 -6.91 -17.21 -9.99
N HIS A 15 -7.77 -16.22 -10.26
CA HIS A 15 -8.02 -15.11 -9.34
C HIS A 15 -8.93 -15.50 -8.18
N VAL A 16 -9.95 -16.32 -8.42
CA VAL A 16 -10.90 -16.79 -7.40
C VAL A 16 -10.22 -17.71 -6.39
N ASN A 17 -9.37 -18.64 -6.86
CA ASN A 17 -8.70 -19.63 -6.01
C ASN A 17 -7.43 -19.09 -5.34
N ALA A 18 -7.03 -17.87 -5.62
CA ALA A 18 -5.84 -17.27 -4.99
C ALA A 18 -6.17 -16.64 -3.62
N PRO A 19 -5.16 -16.49 -2.73
CA PRO A 19 -5.37 -15.91 -1.41
C PRO A 19 -6.08 -14.56 -1.44
N TYR A 20 -6.83 -14.26 -0.39
CA TYR A 20 -7.54 -12.99 -0.19
C TYR A 20 -8.47 -12.60 -1.35
N ALA A 21 -9.13 -13.56 -1.99
CA ALA A 21 -9.99 -13.30 -3.15
C ALA A 21 -11.12 -12.32 -2.82
N LYS A 22 -11.77 -12.47 -1.66
CA LYS A 22 -12.86 -11.60 -1.20
C LYS A 22 -12.37 -10.17 -0.94
N GLU A 23 -11.24 -10.02 -0.26
CA GLU A 23 -10.61 -8.74 0.07
C GLU A 23 -10.16 -8.00 -1.19
N ARG A 24 -9.58 -8.72 -2.15
CA ARG A 24 -9.20 -8.17 -3.45
C ARG A 24 -10.41 -7.67 -4.24
N VAL A 25 -11.51 -8.45 -4.24
CA VAL A 25 -12.77 -8.02 -4.89
C VAL A 25 -13.33 -6.77 -4.23
N ARG A 26 -13.39 -6.72 -2.89
CA ARG A 26 -13.87 -5.53 -2.16
C ARG A 26 -13.06 -4.28 -2.50
N TYR A 27 -11.74 -4.40 -2.53
CA TYR A 27 -10.87 -3.28 -2.89
C TYR A 27 -11.04 -2.84 -4.35
N LEU A 28 -11.16 -3.77 -5.30
CA LEU A 28 -11.40 -3.45 -6.71
C LEU A 28 -12.76 -2.76 -6.93
N ILE A 29 -13.81 -3.16 -6.19
CA ILE A 29 -15.10 -2.47 -6.20
C ILE A 29 -14.93 -1.04 -5.66
N HIS A 30 -14.21 -0.87 -4.53
CA HIS A 30 -13.89 0.45 -3.99
C HIS A 30 -13.17 1.34 -5.01
N CYS A 31 -12.17 0.80 -5.72
CA CYS A 31 -11.46 1.52 -6.78
C CYS A 31 -12.39 1.90 -7.95
N ALA A 32 -13.26 0.99 -8.38
CA ALA A 32 -14.23 1.26 -9.45
C ALA A 32 -15.21 2.39 -9.08
N LEU A 33 -15.71 2.40 -7.85
CA LEU A 33 -16.58 3.46 -7.33
C LEU A 33 -15.88 4.84 -7.26
N ARG A 34 -14.55 4.85 -7.19
CA ARG A 34 -13.73 6.07 -7.23
C ARG A 34 -13.34 6.52 -8.64
N GLY A 35 -13.87 5.86 -9.67
CA GLY A 35 -13.67 6.24 -11.06
C GLY A 35 -12.50 5.57 -11.77
N ASP A 36 -11.91 4.50 -11.21
CA ASP A 36 -10.87 3.75 -11.91
C ASP A 36 -11.42 3.13 -13.21
N THR A 37 -10.70 3.32 -14.31
CA THR A 37 -11.04 2.72 -15.60
C THR A 37 -10.86 1.20 -15.58
N ARG A 38 -11.52 0.51 -16.53
CA ARG A 38 -11.38 -0.95 -16.69
C ARG A 38 -9.91 -1.38 -16.88
N SER A 39 -9.11 -0.62 -17.63
CA SER A 39 -7.69 -0.92 -17.84
C SER A 39 -6.89 -0.79 -16.53
N THR A 40 -7.15 0.25 -15.76
CA THR A 40 -6.54 0.45 -14.44
C THR A 40 -6.88 -0.69 -13.48
N LEU A 41 -8.14 -1.13 -13.46
CA LEU A 41 -8.59 -2.25 -12.64
C LEU A 41 -7.92 -3.58 -13.04
N LEU A 42 -7.72 -3.83 -14.36
CA LEU A 42 -7.00 -5.00 -14.85
C LEU A 42 -5.54 -5.02 -14.37
N HIS A 43 -4.84 -3.88 -14.45
CA HIS A 43 -3.47 -3.75 -13.92
C HIS A 43 -3.45 -4.00 -12.40
N LYS A 44 -4.30 -3.31 -11.64
CA LYS A 44 -4.41 -3.52 -10.19
C LYS A 44 -4.71 -4.98 -9.84
N THR A 45 -5.62 -5.63 -10.56
CA THR A 45 -5.99 -7.03 -10.31
C THR A 45 -4.79 -7.96 -10.42
N THR A 46 -3.93 -7.74 -11.43
CA THR A 46 -2.70 -8.53 -11.61
C THR A 46 -1.70 -8.31 -10.48
N GLU A 47 -1.45 -7.05 -10.11
CA GLU A 47 -0.53 -6.74 -9.02
C GLU A 47 -1.05 -7.27 -7.66
N LEU A 48 -2.33 -7.08 -7.37
CA LEU A 48 -2.97 -7.60 -6.15
C LEU A 48 -2.89 -9.12 -6.02
N LEU A 49 -2.95 -9.86 -7.14
CA LEU A 49 -2.76 -11.30 -7.12
C LEU A 49 -1.37 -11.70 -6.61
N TRP A 50 -0.34 -10.97 -7.05
CA TRP A 50 1.03 -11.23 -6.63
C TRP A 50 1.31 -10.77 -5.20
N VAL A 51 0.83 -9.60 -4.83
CA VAL A 51 0.88 -9.13 -3.45
C VAL A 51 0.22 -10.14 -2.52
N ALA A 52 -0.98 -10.61 -2.84
CA ALA A 52 -1.72 -11.59 -2.05
C ALA A 52 -0.94 -12.91 -1.86
N ARG A 53 -0.33 -13.42 -2.94
CA ARG A 53 0.48 -14.65 -2.89
C ARG A 53 1.75 -14.51 -2.04
N LYS A 54 2.39 -13.34 -2.09
CA LYS A 54 3.58 -13.08 -1.30
C LYS A 54 3.25 -12.85 0.17
N LEU A 55 2.11 -12.22 0.44
CA LEU A 55 1.68 -11.93 1.81
C LEU A 55 1.03 -13.10 2.52
N SER A 56 0.53 -14.11 1.80
CA SER A 56 -0.05 -15.32 2.41
C SER A 56 0.94 -16.12 3.27
N VAL A 57 2.23 -15.80 3.19
CA VAL A 57 3.30 -16.39 4.02
C VAL A 57 3.33 -15.77 5.43
N TYR A 58 2.72 -14.58 5.62
CA TYR A 58 2.73 -13.87 6.91
C TYR A 58 1.44 -14.13 7.68
N PRO A 59 1.47 -14.91 8.80
CA PRO A 59 0.25 -15.30 9.51
C PRO A 59 -0.46 -14.13 10.19
N ASP A 60 0.29 -13.12 10.63
CA ASP A 60 -0.24 -12.04 11.47
C ASP A 60 -0.86 -10.87 10.68
N LEU A 61 -0.90 -10.92 9.35
CA LEU A 61 -1.44 -9.86 8.48
C LEU A 61 -0.96 -8.44 8.84
N ASN A 62 0.18 -8.33 9.53
CA ASN A 62 0.76 -7.08 10.01
C ASN A 62 2.03 -6.78 9.20
N ILE A 63 1.81 -6.28 7.99
CA ILE A 63 2.85 -6.13 6.97
C ILE A 63 3.59 -4.81 7.16
N THR A 64 4.90 -4.89 7.25
CA THR A 64 5.76 -3.70 7.27
C THR A 64 6.04 -3.18 5.87
N THR A 65 6.37 -1.90 5.75
CA THR A 65 6.80 -1.30 4.49
C THR A 65 8.03 -2.02 3.91
N ALA A 66 8.97 -2.45 4.77
CA ALA A 66 10.15 -3.19 4.34
C ALA A 66 9.79 -4.54 3.69
N GLN A 67 8.85 -5.28 4.25
CA GLN A 67 8.35 -6.54 3.68
C GLN A 67 7.68 -6.32 2.32
N LEU A 68 6.89 -5.25 2.19
CA LEU A 68 6.29 -4.89 0.90
C LEU A 68 7.35 -4.54 -0.15
N HIS A 69 8.40 -3.82 0.22
CA HIS A 69 9.52 -3.49 -0.67
C HIS A 69 10.33 -4.73 -1.09
N SER A 70 10.56 -5.67 -0.17
CA SER A 70 11.20 -6.95 -0.47
C SER A 70 10.37 -7.78 -1.45
N ALA A 71 9.06 -7.89 -1.22
CA ALA A 71 8.14 -8.58 -2.13
C ALA A 71 8.11 -7.96 -3.52
N ALA A 72 8.26 -6.63 -3.63
CA ALA A 72 8.35 -5.92 -4.89
C ALA A 72 9.66 -6.22 -5.64
N GLY A 73 10.78 -6.41 -4.91
CA GLY A 73 12.05 -6.86 -5.49
C GLY A 73 11.90 -8.24 -6.13
N ASP A 74 11.47 -9.22 -5.37
CA ASP A 74 11.24 -10.59 -5.85
C ASP A 74 10.29 -10.66 -7.06
N TRP A 75 9.31 -9.77 -7.12
CA TRP A 75 8.38 -9.67 -8.24
C TRP A 75 9.07 -9.19 -9.51
N THR A 76 9.92 -8.16 -9.39
CA THR A 76 10.68 -7.59 -10.50
C THR A 76 11.67 -8.59 -11.08
N ASP A 77 12.38 -9.33 -10.23
CA ASP A 77 13.37 -10.32 -10.63
C ASP A 77 12.73 -11.48 -11.41
N ARG A 78 11.57 -11.96 -10.97
CA ARG A 78 10.80 -12.97 -11.70
C ARG A 78 10.32 -12.50 -13.07
N LYS A 79 9.87 -11.25 -13.18
CA LYS A 79 9.46 -10.68 -14.47
C LYS A 79 10.64 -10.54 -15.43
N SER A 80 11.81 -10.16 -14.92
CA SER A 80 13.05 -10.08 -15.71
C SER A 80 13.47 -11.44 -16.23
N ALA A 81 13.37 -12.49 -15.43
CA ALA A 81 13.70 -13.86 -15.83
C ALA A 81 12.83 -14.41 -16.98
N CYS A 82 11.64 -13.85 -17.21
CA CYS A 82 10.76 -14.20 -18.35
C CYS A 82 11.15 -13.52 -19.68
N GLY A 83 12.32 -12.92 -19.80
CA GLY A 83 12.87 -12.38 -21.07
C GLY A 83 12.21 -11.08 -21.57
N ARG A 84 11.32 -10.46 -20.81
CA ARG A 84 10.75 -9.16 -21.15
C ARG A 84 11.65 -8.03 -20.64
N LYS A 85 12.09 -7.14 -21.51
CA LYS A 85 12.70 -5.86 -21.10
C LYS A 85 11.67 -5.06 -20.32
N LEU A 86 11.79 -5.03 -19.01
CA LEU A 86 10.92 -4.27 -18.10
C LEU A 86 11.67 -3.05 -17.61
N ASN A 87 10.96 -1.93 -17.52
CA ASN A 87 11.42 -0.83 -16.66
C ASN A 87 11.24 -1.28 -15.20
N THR A 88 12.29 -1.88 -14.64
CA THR A 88 12.28 -2.51 -13.31
C THR A 88 11.91 -1.51 -12.22
N HIS A 89 12.37 -0.26 -12.33
CA HIS A 89 12.05 0.81 -11.39
C HIS A 89 10.55 1.13 -11.38
N TRP A 90 9.95 1.32 -12.57
CA TRP A 90 8.52 1.64 -12.69
C TRP A 90 7.64 0.47 -12.22
N THR A 91 8.00 -0.75 -12.59
CA THR A 91 7.28 -1.97 -12.19
C THR A 91 7.32 -2.17 -10.68
N ARG A 92 8.48 -1.97 -10.06
CA ARG A 92 8.65 -2.05 -8.60
C ARG A 92 7.82 -0.99 -7.87
N ARG A 93 7.88 0.26 -8.34
CA ARG A 93 7.11 1.36 -7.77
C ARG A 93 5.62 1.10 -7.87
N HIS A 94 5.14 0.68 -9.03
CA HIS A 94 3.72 0.38 -9.25
C HIS A 94 3.22 -0.75 -8.33
N PHE A 95 4.01 -1.81 -8.15
CA PHE A 95 3.71 -2.88 -7.19
C PHE A 95 3.57 -2.35 -5.76
N ILE A 96 4.51 -1.50 -5.33
CA ILE A 96 4.50 -0.89 -3.98
C ILE A 96 3.29 0.02 -3.81
N ASP A 97 2.96 0.84 -4.80
CA ASP A 97 1.84 1.78 -4.75
C ASP A 97 0.50 1.04 -4.67
N VAL A 98 0.28 0.04 -5.52
CA VAL A 98 -0.96 -0.76 -5.53
C VAL A 98 -1.06 -1.63 -4.27
N GLY A 99 0.01 -2.33 -3.91
CA GLY A 99 0.06 -3.18 -2.73
C GLY A 99 -0.11 -2.38 -1.45
N GLY A 100 0.60 -1.26 -1.32
CA GLY A 100 0.51 -0.37 -0.17
C GLY A 100 -0.87 0.27 -0.02
N ALA A 101 -1.50 0.69 -1.11
CA ALA A 101 -2.86 1.22 -1.09
C ALA A 101 -3.89 0.15 -0.64
N TRP A 102 -3.77 -1.07 -1.16
CA TRP A 102 -4.61 -2.19 -0.75
C TRP A 102 -4.43 -2.56 0.72
N LEU A 103 -3.19 -2.70 1.17
CA LEU A 103 -2.88 -3.03 2.56
C LEU A 103 -3.36 -1.95 3.54
N ARG A 104 -3.25 -0.66 3.17
CA ARG A 104 -3.84 0.44 3.96
C ARG A 104 -5.37 0.35 4.02
N TYR A 105 -6.01 0.03 2.90
CA TYR A 105 -7.45 -0.16 2.83
C TYR A 105 -7.93 -1.29 3.75
N LEU A 106 -7.16 -2.36 3.87
CA LEU A 106 -7.44 -3.49 4.77
C LEU A 106 -7.03 -3.23 6.23
N GLY A 107 -6.25 -2.20 6.51
CA GLY A 107 -5.67 -1.96 7.84
C GLY A 107 -4.47 -2.88 8.17
N TYR A 108 -3.91 -3.55 7.16
CA TYR A 108 -2.82 -4.53 7.33
C TYR A 108 -1.42 -3.95 7.16
N LEU A 109 -1.31 -2.72 6.66
CA LEU A 109 -0.01 -2.06 6.56
C LEU A 109 0.34 -1.42 7.90
N ARG A 110 1.34 -1.98 8.56
CA ARG A 110 1.90 -1.41 9.78
C ARG A 110 2.51 -0.05 9.45
N LYS A 111 2.03 0.99 10.09
CA LYS A 111 2.73 2.27 10.07
C LYS A 111 4.11 2.05 10.66
N PRO A 112 5.20 2.49 10.02
CA PRO A 112 6.50 2.44 10.64
C PRO A 112 6.39 3.20 11.97
N THR A 113 6.70 2.52 13.06
CA THR A 113 6.88 3.18 14.36
C THR A 113 8.17 3.98 14.21
N GLN A 114 8.04 5.20 13.70
CA GLN A 114 9.16 6.13 13.68
C GLN A 114 9.40 6.54 15.12
N TRP A 115 10.48 6.03 15.70
CA TRP A 115 10.96 6.60 16.95
C TRP A 115 11.36 8.05 16.67
N ILE A 116 10.70 8.99 17.33
CA ILE A 116 10.99 10.41 17.25
C ILE A 116 11.63 10.77 18.58
N PRO A 117 12.91 11.17 18.59
CA PRO A 117 13.50 11.73 19.80
C PRO A 117 12.63 12.87 20.31
N PHE A 118 12.47 12.95 21.63
CA PHE A 118 11.66 14.00 22.28
C PHE A 118 10.21 14.06 21.82
N GLU A 119 9.59 12.91 21.46
CA GLU A 119 8.18 12.89 20.99
C GLU A 119 7.21 13.46 22.03
N ALA A 120 7.43 13.15 23.32
CA ALA A 120 6.60 13.68 24.41
C ALA A 120 6.68 15.22 24.51
N GLN A 121 7.88 15.80 24.34
CA GLN A 121 8.06 17.25 24.35
C GLN A 121 7.45 17.89 23.09
N LEU A 122 7.56 17.24 21.94
CA LEU A 122 6.94 17.70 20.72
C LEU A 122 5.40 17.69 20.82
N ASP A 123 4.82 16.66 21.42
CA ASP A 123 3.38 16.58 21.66
C ASP A 123 2.92 17.63 22.67
N ALA A 124 3.67 17.86 23.73
CA ALA A 124 3.38 18.94 24.70
C ALA A 124 3.44 20.32 24.02
N TYR A 125 4.43 20.59 23.17
CA TYR A 125 4.51 21.80 22.37
C TYR A 125 3.31 21.95 21.42
N CYS A 126 2.92 20.91 20.71
CA CYS A 126 1.76 20.94 19.82
C CYS A 126 0.46 21.23 20.60
N CYS A 127 0.32 20.64 21.77
CA CYS A 127 -0.82 20.87 22.65
C CYS A 127 -0.86 22.33 23.14
N TRP A 128 0.26 22.87 23.62
CA TRP A 128 0.39 24.28 23.99
C TRP A 128 0.07 25.20 22.80
N ALA A 129 0.65 24.94 21.63
CA ALA A 129 0.41 25.75 20.41
C ALA A 129 -1.05 25.79 20.01
N LYS A 130 -1.79 24.69 20.21
CA LYS A 130 -3.23 24.63 19.99
C LYS A 130 -4.01 25.41 21.03
N ASN A 131 -3.72 25.22 22.31
CA ASN A 131 -4.55 25.72 23.40
C ASN A 131 -4.26 27.19 23.74
N GLU A 132 -2.96 27.56 23.78
CA GLU A 132 -2.55 28.91 24.21
C GLU A 132 -2.36 29.88 23.01
N ARG A 133 -2.02 29.37 21.85
CA ARG A 133 -1.79 30.19 20.65
C ARG A 133 -2.93 30.10 19.65
N GLY A 134 -3.91 29.23 19.88
CA GLY A 134 -5.07 29.08 18.99
C GLY A 134 -4.72 28.59 17.58
N LEU A 135 -3.57 27.93 17.39
CA LEU A 135 -3.15 27.49 16.06
C LEU A 135 -4.04 26.35 15.55
N CYS A 136 -4.41 26.45 14.28
CA CYS A 136 -5.22 25.41 13.63
C CYS A 136 -4.41 24.12 13.43
N GLN A 137 -5.13 23.00 13.32
CA GLN A 137 -4.54 21.65 13.20
C GLN A 137 -3.60 21.51 11.99
N SER A 138 -3.89 22.18 10.88
CA SER A 138 -3.03 22.16 9.69
C SER A 138 -1.69 22.85 9.93
N THR A 139 -1.67 23.97 10.64
CA THR A 139 -0.45 24.68 11.03
C THR A 139 0.40 23.85 11.97
N ILE A 140 -0.22 23.20 12.97
CA ILE A 140 0.46 22.31 13.91
C ILE A 140 1.07 21.11 13.17
N ALA A 141 0.34 20.50 12.24
CA ALA A 141 0.84 19.40 11.43
C ALA A 141 2.04 19.82 10.58
N ASN A 142 2.02 21.04 10.03
CA ASN A 142 3.12 21.59 9.27
C ASN A 142 4.37 21.83 10.14
N PHE A 143 4.19 22.40 11.34
CA PHE A 143 5.29 22.54 12.31
C PHE A 143 5.91 21.19 12.68
N ARG A 144 5.08 20.20 13.02
CA ARG A 144 5.55 18.84 13.31
C ARG A 144 6.35 18.26 12.13
N HIS A 145 5.88 18.46 10.91
CA HIS A 145 6.56 18.00 9.69
C HIS A 145 7.97 18.61 9.55
N HIS A 146 8.15 19.86 9.88
CA HIS A 146 9.43 20.54 9.77
C HIS A 146 10.36 20.32 10.98
N ILE A 147 9.81 20.16 12.18
CA ILE A 147 10.60 19.96 13.41
C ILE A 147 11.19 18.55 13.48
N VAL A 148 10.41 17.51 13.11
CA VAL A 148 10.84 16.11 13.23
C VAL A 148 12.19 15.81 12.54
N PRO A 149 12.52 16.33 11.34
CA PRO A 149 13.84 16.13 10.73
C PRO A 149 15.00 16.68 11.53
N PHE A 150 14.80 17.75 12.33
CA PHE A 150 15.84 18.32 13.19
C PHE A 150 16.08 17.52 14.47
N LEU A 151 15.10 16.70 14.86
CA LEU A 151 15.19 15.91 16.08
C LEU A 151 15.84 14.52 15.83
N ARG A 152 16.22 14.21 14.60
CA ARG A 152 16.88 12.98 14.16
C ARG A 152 18.38 13.16 14.02
#